data_563d84550de1229a0b8fdc4c5ebbced4
#
_entry.id   563d84550de1229a0b8fdc4c5ebbced4
#
_cell.length_a   1.000
_cell.length_b   1.000
_cell.length_c   1.000
_cell.angle_alpha   90.00
_cell.angle_beta   90.00
_cell.angle_gamma   90.00
#
_symmetry.space_group_name_H-M   'P 1'
#
loop_
_entity.id
_entity.type
_entity.pdbx_description
1 polymer ?
#
loop_
_entity_poly.entity_id
_entity_poly.type
_entity_poly.pdbx_seq_one_letter_code
_entity_poly.pdbx_strand_id
1 'polypeptide(L)'
;FFNNCLSIKLGIPVPKTILLPSNQRPDDTTAKSFRNLEDSLDWEYIFNYIGFPAYMKPHSGGGWKSVYRVENADDLFKCHQETGQLVMMLQEEIVFDDYYRVYCLGQKYVHIMPYEPRNEFHDRYNTSPKTTGNEQIKLMKTIHDYTIKLNRALGYDFNTVEFAVRKGIPYAIDFCNPAPDADVNSVGQANFDWIVEHAAKFAIEKALSHKTNQHN
;
A
#
# COMPACT_ATOMS: atom_id res chain seq x y z
N PHE A 1 -5.52 3.67 6.99
CA PHE A 1 -5.94 2.78 8.09
C PHE A 1 -7.21 1.99 7.74
N PHE A 2 -8.30 2.64 7.35
CA PHE A 2 -9.57 1.96 6.98
C PHE A 2 -9.40 0.94 5.85
N ASN A 3 -8.53 1.22 4.88
CA ASN A 3 -8.24 0.31 3.79
C ASN A 3 -7.53 -0.97 4.29
N ASN A 4 -6.69 -0.88 5.34
CA ASN A 4 -6.12 -2.06 6.01
C ASN A 4 -7.22 -2.90 6.66
N CYS A 5 -8.19 -2.27 7.34
CA CYS A 5 -9.34 -2.96 7.92
C CYS A 5 -10.18 -3.67 6.84
N LEU A 6 -10.38 -3.02 5.68
CA LEU A 6 -11.04 -3.64 4.53
C LEU A 6 -10.26 -4.86 4.03
N SER A 7 -8.94 -4.76 3.87
CA SER A 7 -8.09 -5.88 3.45
C SER A 7 -8.19 -7.07 4.40
N ILE A 8 -8.14 -6.82 5.70
CA ILE A 8 -8.33 -7.86 6.73
C ILE A 8 -9.70 -8.53 6.58
N LYS A 9 -10.77 -7.74 6.41
CA LYS A 9 -12.14 -8.26 6.18
C LYS A 9 -12.23 -9.11 4.91
N LEU A 10 -11.44 -8.79 3.90
CA LEU A 10 -11.33 -9.55 2.65
C LEU A 10 -10.44 -10.80 2.79
N GLY A 11 -9.80 -11.04 3.94
CA GLY A 11 -8.86 -12.13 4.15
C GLY A 11 -7.53 -11.94 3.43
N ILE A 12 -7.13 -10.68 3.18
CA ILE A 12 -5.87 -10.33 2.53
C ILE A 12 -4.91 -9.85 3.62
N PRO A 13 -3.73 -10.48 3.77
CA PRO A 13 -2.74 -10.06 4.76
C PRO A 13 -2.26 -8.63 4.53
N VAL A 14 -2.16 -7.87 5.61
CA VAL A 14 -1.54 -6.54 5.67
C VAL A 14 -0.60 -6.50 6.88
N PRO A 15 0.40 -5.63 6.90
CA PRO A 15 1.22 -5.45 8.09
C PRO A 15 0.38 -5.02 9.29
N LYS A 16 0.75 -5.45 10.48
CA LYS A 16 0.15 -4.92 11.71
C LYS A 16 0.25 -3.41 11.71
N THR A 17 -0.83 -2.73 12.03
CA THR A 17 -0.90 -1.27 11.94
C THR A 17 -1.72 -0.71 13.08
N ILE A 18 -1.22 0.33 13.72
CA ILE A 18 -1.91 1.13 14.74
C ILE A 18 -2.00 2.57 14.26
N LEU A 19 -3.12 3.22 14.56
CA LEU A 19 -3.29 4.65 14.36
C LEU A 19 -2.82 5.39 15.62
N LEU A 20 -1.86 6.30 15.46
CA LEU A 20 -1.36 7.16 16.52
C LEU A 20 -2.09 8.51 16.47
N PRO A 21 -2.43 9.10 17.62
CA PRO A 21 -2.94 10.46 17.66
C PRO A 21 -1.89 11.46 17.13
N SER A 22 -2.33 12.64 16.74
CA SER A 22 -1.43 13.74 16.41
C SER A 22 -0.61 14.14 17.64
N ASN A 23 0.66 14.52 17.42
CA ASN A 23 1.53 15.00 18.50
C ASN A 23 1.06 16.36 19.06
N GLN A 24 0.58 17.22 18.17
CA GLN A 24 0.04 18.52 18.55
C GLN A 24 -1.48 18.52 18.48
N ARG A 25 -2.11 19.33 19.35
CA ARG A 25 -3.55 19.52 19.31
C ARG A 25 -3.94 20.21 18.00
N PRO A 26 -5.07 19.82 17.40
CA PRO A 26 -5.62 20.54 16.27
C PRO A 26 -5.88 22.02 16.64
N ASP A 27 -5.72 22.92 15.67
CA ASP A 27 -6.12 24.31 15.81
C ASP A 27 -7.61 24.38 16.22
N ASP A 28 -8.01 25.46 16.83
CA ASP A 28 -9.38 25.68 17.33
C ASP A 28 -9.83 24.75 18.47
N THR A 29 -8.91 23.99 19.08
CA THR A 29 -9.18 23.16 20.26
C THR A 29 -8.54 23.73 21.52
N THR A 30 -9.14 23.43 22.68
CA THR A 30 -8.63 23.80 24.00
C THR A 30 -8.50 22.57 24.90
N ALA A 31 -7.88 22.72 26.07
CA ALA A 31 -7.83 21.64 27.05
C ALA A 31 -9.21 21.08 27.43
N LYS A 32 -10.25 21.91 27.36
CA LYS A 32 -11.66 21.50 27.61
C LYS A 32 -12.18 20.54 26.52
N SER A 33 -11.68 20.63 25.30
CA SER A 33 -12.08 19.76 24.18
C SER A 33 -11.68 18.29 24.41
N PHE A 34 -10.65 18.06 25.23
CA PHE A 34 -10.07 16.73 25.49
C PHE A 34 -10.32 16.23 26.92
N ARG A 35 -11.18 16.91 27.70
CA ARG A 35 -11.42 16.59 29.12
C ARG A 35 -11.94 15.17 29.40
N ASN A 36 -12.48 14.49 28.38
CA ASN A 36 -13.03 13.14 28.49
C ASN A 36 -12.13 12.08 27.83
N LEU A 37 -10.93 12.46 27.37
CA LEU A 37 -9.97 11.51 26.84
C LEU A 37 -9.08 11.00 27.99
N GLU A 38 -8.86 9.69 28.03
CA GLU A 38 -7.81 9.10 28.84
C GLU A 38 -6.47 9.42 28.18
N ASP A 39 -5.57 10.07 28.94
CA ASP A 39 -4.32 10.61 28.40
C ASP A 39 -3.21 9.58 28.20
N SER A 40 -3.40 8.33 28.56
CA SER A 40 -2.34 7.32 28.49
C SER A 40 -2.59 6.29 27.39
N LEU A 41 -1.78 6.38 26.32
CA LEU A 41 -1.61 5.23 25.42
C LEU A 41 -0.77 4.17 26.13
N ASP A 42 -1.19 2.93 26.01
CA ASP A 42 -0.38 1.78 26.43
C ASP A 42 0.75 1.55 25.40
N TRP A 43 1.84 2.30 25.55
CA TRP A 43 2.99 2.23 24.65
C TRP A 43 3.67 0.87 24.69
N GLU A 44 3.68 0.19 25.82
CA GLU A 44 4.25 -1.16 25.93
C GLU A 44 3.47 -2.15 25.08
N TYR A 45 2.13 -2.12 25.16
CA TYR A 45 1.27 -2.92 24.29
C TYR A 45 1.49 -2.58 22.80
N ILE A 46 1.56 -1.30 22.45
CA ILE A 46 1.77 -0.84 21.08
C ILE A 46 3.09 -1.40 20.52
N PHE A 47 4.18 -1.26 21.28
CA PHE A 47 5.50 -1.72 20.85
C PHE A 47 5.59 -3.25 20.77
N ASN A 48 4.99 -3.96 21.71
CA ASN A 48 4.92 -5.42 21.67
C ASN A 48 4.07 -5.94 20.51
N TYR A 49 2.99 -5.21 20.16
CA TYR A 49 2.11 -5.59 19.05
C TYR A 49 2.76 -5.35 17.67
N ILE A 50 3.36 -4.19 17.46
CA ILE A 50 3.97 -3.80 16.18
C ILE A 50 5.35 -4.44 16.02
N GLY A 51 6.20 -4.32 17.02
CA GLY A 51 7.64 -4.64 16.97
C GLY A 51 8.45 -3.54 16.31
N PHE A 52 9.78 -3.68 16.41
CA PHE A 52 10.76 -2.83 15.75
C PHE A 52 11.72 -3.68 14.90
N PRO A 53 12.25 -3.15 13.79
CA PRO A 53 11.95 -1.85 13.22
C PRO A 53 10.53 -1.75 12.66
N ALA A 54 10.02 -0.51 12.56
CA ALA A 54 8.68 -0.21 12.08
C ALA A 54 8.67 1.03 11.17
N TYR A 55 7.60 1.23 10.42
CA TYR A 55 7.38 2.44 9.66
C TYR A 55 6.32 3.32 10.32
N MET A 56 6.65 4.59 10.56
CA MET A 56 5.69 5.60 10.94
C MET A 56 5.40 6.49 9.72
N LYS A 57 4.13 6.60 9.34
CA LYS A 57 3.70 7.34 8.14
C LYS A 57 2.34 8.00 8.35
N PRO A 58 2.02 9.12 7.65
CA PRO A 58 0.70 9.71 7.73
C PRO A 58 -0.40 8.72 7.32
N HIS A 59 -1.57 8.80 7.97
CA HIS A 59 -2.71 7.96 7.62
C HIS A 59 -3.30 8.30 6.24
N SER A 60 -3.01 9.47 5.73
CA SER A 60 -3.37 9.96 4.40
C SER A 60 -2.20 10.71 3.78
N GLY A 61 -2.02 10.60 2.48
CA GLY A 61 -0.92 11.23 1.76
C GLY A 61 -0.21 10.22 0.84
N GLY A 62 0.92 10.64 0.28
CA GLY A 62 1.73 9.85 -0.64
C GLY A 62 3.07 10.51 -0.91
N GLY A 63 3.85 9.95 -1.83
CA GLY A 63 5.14 10.51 -2.25
C GLY A 63 6.22 10.48 -1.17
N TRP A 64 6.15 9.55 -0.23
CA TRP A 64 7.13 9.36 0.86
C TRP A 64 7.26 10.54 1.82
N LYS A 65 6.32 11.49 1.80
CA LYS A 65 6.35 12.64 2.74
C LYS A 65 6.04 12.18 4.15
N SER A 66 6.88 12.59 5.10
CA SER A 66 6.76 12.27 6.53
C SER A 66 6.67 10.77 6.81
N VAL A 67 7.40 9.96 6.02
CA VAL A 67 7.57 8.53 6.25
C VAL A 67 8.90 8.31 6.95
N TYR A 68 8.86 7.68 8.13
CA TYR A 68 10.01 7.44 8.98
C TYR A 68 10.14 5.94 9.24
N ARG A 69 11.33 5.39 9.03
CA ARG A 69 11.68 4.07 9.54
C ARG A 69 12.27 4.25 10.93
N VAL A 70 11.66 3.65 11.93
CA VAL A 70 12.02 3.78 13.34
C VAL A 70 12.57 2.46 13.87
N GLU A 71 13.73 2.52 14.51
CA GLU A 71 14.44 1.33 15.00
C GLU A 71 14.03 0.95 16.45
N ASN A 72 13.50 1.90 17.20
CA ASN A 72 13.17 1.77 18.61
C ASN A 72 12.17 2.85 19.06
N ALA A 73 11.78 2.82 20.32
CA ALA A 73 10.84 3.77 20.90
C ALA A 73 11.36 5.22 20.89
N ASP A 74 12.65 5.43 21.15
CA ASP A 74 13.24 6.78 21.21
C ASP A 74 13.20 7.43 19.81
N ASP A 75 13.53 6.68 18.75
CA ASP A 75 13.41 7.13 17.38
C ASP A 75 11.96 7.49 17.03
N LEU A 76 11.01 6.63 17.46
CA LEU A 76 9.59 6.88 17.21
C LEU A 76 9.16 8.20 17.87
N PHE A 77 9.46 8.41 19.15
CA PHE A 77 9.06 9.63 19.85
C PHE A 77 9.70 10.87 19.25
N LYS A 78 10.98 10.80 18.88
CA LYS A 78 11.67 11.89 18.21
C LYS A 78 10.99 12.25 16.87
N CYS A 79 10.76 11.28 16.00
CA CYS A 79 10.08 11.51 14.72
C CYS A 79 8.64 11.98 14.91
N HIS A 80 7.91 11.43 15.89
CA HIS A 80 6.53 11.82 16.16
C HIS A 80 6.40 13.28 16.59
N GLN A 81 7.39 13.82 17.33
CA GLN A 81 7.44 15.24 17.68
C GLN A 81 7.48 16.17 16.45
N GLU A 82 8.07 15.72 15.35
CA GLU A 82 8.20 16.49 14.11
C GLU A 82 6.91 16.49 13.27
N THR A 83 5.95 15.59 13.56
CA THR A 83 4.74 15.41 12.74
C THR A 83 3.64 16.44 13.00
N GLY A 84 3.74 17.24 14.06
CA GLY A 84 2.78 18.28 14.39
C GLY A 84 1.35 17.74 14.53
N GLN A 85 0.43 18.24 13.72
CA GLN A 85 -0.98 17.84 13.74
C GLN A 85 -1.31 16.64 12.85
N LEU A 86 -0.31 16.02 12.19
CA LEU A 86 -0.56 14.84 11.38
C LEU A 86 -0.97 13.65 12.25
N VAL A 87 -2.03 12.97 11.87
CA VAL A 87 -2.38 11.66 12.41
C VAL A 87 -1.53 10.63 11.71
N MET A 88 -0.75 9.89 12.49
CA MET A 88 0.22 8.94 11.98
C MET A 88 -0.27 7.50 12.12
N MET A 89 0.23 6.62 11.27
CA MET A 89 0.16 5.17 11.43
C MET A 89 1.53 4.65 11.82
N LEU A 90 1.58 3.77 12.82
CA LEU A 90 2.74 2.93 13.07
C LEU A 90 2.46 1.55 12.52
N GLN A 91 3.33 1.07 11.63
CA GLN A 91 3.15 -0.15 10.85
C GLN A 91 4.36 -1.05 10.97
N GLU A 92 4.14 -2.35 11.20
CA GLU A 92 5.15 -3.41 11.17
C GLU A 92 5.97 -3.35 9.88
N GLU A 93 7.29 -3.42 9.97
CA GLU A 93 8.13 -3.65 8.81
C GLU A 93 8.04 -5.10 8.36
N ILE A 94 7.67 -5.32 7.12
CA ILE A 94 7.72 -6.65 6.52
C ILE A 94 9.11 -6.87 5.92
N VAL A 95 9.95 -7.62 6.62
CA VAL A 95 11.20 -8.13 6.02
C VAL A 95 10.80 -9.16 4.98
N PHE A 96 11.00 -8.82 3.72
CA PHE A 96 10.51 -9.60 2.58
C PHE A 96 11.59 -10.40 1.86
N ASP A 97 11.18 -11.52 1.30
CA ASP A 97 11.97 -12.36 0.40
C ASP A 97 11.85 -11.84 -1.04
N ASP A 98 10.62 -11.57 -1.47
CA ASP A 98 10.25 -10.99 -2.77
C ASP A 98 9.31 -9.80 -2.57
N TYR A 99 9.29 -8.91 -3.56
CA TYR A 99 8.38 -7.77 -3.58
C TYR A 99 7.83 -7.59 -5.00
N TYR A 100 6.54 -7.27 -5.09
CA TYR A 100 5.86 -7.12 -6.37
C TYR A 100 5.04 -5.83 -6.40
N ARG A 101 5.06 -5.16 -7.55
CA ARG A 101 4.12 -4.10 -7.88
C ARG A 101 3.19 -4.59 -8.98
N VAL A 102 1.90 -4.45 -8.78
CA VAL A 102 0.89 -5.13 -9.59
C VAL A 102 -0.09 -4.13 -10.14
N TYR A 103 -0.11 -3.95 -11.45
CA TYR A 103 -1.15 -3.18 -12.14
C TYR A 103 -2.46 -3.97 -12.20
N CYS A 104 -3.57 -3.25 -11.98
CA CYS A 104 -4.92 -3.77 -12.21
C CYS A 104 -5.73 -2.76 -13.01
N LEU A 105 -6.23 -3.19 -14.16
CA LEU A 105 -7.03 -2.38 -15.08
C LEU A 105 -8.39 -3.02 -15.26
N GLY A 106 -9.46 -2.21 -15.11
CA GLY A 106 -10.83 -2.66 -15.28
C GLY A 106 -11.22 -3.81 -14.35
N GLN A 107 -10.52 -3.99 -13.24
CA GLN A 107 -10.74 -5.08 -12.26
C GLN A 107 -10.65 -6.49 -12.87
N LYS A 108 -9.91 -6.64 -13.97
CA LYS A 108 -9.76 -7.90 -14.72
C LYS A 108 -8.38 -8.12 -15.35
N TYR A 109 -7.72 -7.06 -15.83
CA TYR A 109 -6.38 -7.16 -16.40
C TYR A 109 -5.37 -6.94 -15.29
N VAL A 110 -4.53 -7.93 -15.03
CA VAL A 110 -3.53 -7.89 -13.94
C VAL A 110 -2.15 -8.13 -14.52
N HIS A 111 -1.20 -7.27 -14.19
CA HIS A 111 0.21 -7.39 -14.56
C HIS A 111 1.08 -7.34 -13.31
N ILE A 112 1.76 -8.44 -13.04
CA ILE A 112 2.61 -8.62 -11.84
C ILE A 112 4.05 -8.38 -12.24
N MET A 113 4.66 -7.37 -11.64
CA MET A 113 6.05 -7.00 -11.89
C MET A 113 6.88 -7.22 -10.62
N PRO A 114 8.04 -7.91 -10.71
CA PRO A 114 9.03 -7.86 -9.65
C PRO A 114 9.44 -6.40 -9.38
N TYR A 115 9.64 -6.06 -8.12
CA TYR A 115 9.93 -4.69 -7.71
C TYR A 115 10.83 -4.68 -6.48
N GLU A 116 11.84 -3.84 -6.45
CA GLU A 116 12.72 -3.66 -5.31
C GLU A 116 12.66 -2.20 -4.83
N PRO A 117 11.80 -1.91 -3.83
CA PRO A 117 11.57 -0.54 -3.36
C PRO A 117 12.81 0.14 -2.77
N ARG A 118 13.85 -0.63 -2.39
CA ARG A 118 15.10 -0.11 -1.82
C ARG A 118 16.09 0.38 -2.86
N ASN A 119 15.89 0.00 -4.14
CA ASN A 119 16.74 0.45 -5.23
C ASN A 119 16.45 1.92 -5.61
N GLU A 120 17.41 2.52 -6.32
CA GLU A 120 17.21 3.81 -6.99
C GLU A 120 15.97 3.75 -7.89
N PHE A 121 15.30 4.90 -8.10
CA PHE A 121 14.00 4.96 -8.76
C PHE A 121 13.95 4.24 -10.13
N HIS A 122 14.97 4.40 -10.94
CA HIS A 122 15.08 3.79 -12.28
C HIS A 122 15.49 2.30 -12.27
N ASP A 123 15.94 1.77 -11.12
CA ASP A 123 16.37 0.37 -10.98
C ASP A 123 15.38 -0.51 -10.21
N ARG A 124 14.26 0.04 -9.78
CA ARG A 124 13.29 -0.67 -8.92
C ARG A 124 12.65 -1.87 -9.60
N TYR A 125 12.51 -1.83 -10.93
CA TYR A 125 11.95 -2.94 -11.73
C TYR A 125 13.04 -3.85 -12.31
N ASN A 126 14.31 -3.48 -12.16
CA ASN A 126 15.45 -4.28 -12.61
C ASN A 126 15.82 -5.34 -11.55
N THR A 127 14.90 -6.25 -11.30
CA THR A 127 15.05 -7.30 -10.29
C THR A 127 14.36 -8.59 -10.74
N SER A 128 14.73 -9.71 -10.11
CA SER A 128 14.15 -11.01 -10.40
C SER A 128 13.65 -11.66 -9.11
N PRO A 129 12.52 -12.40 -9.16
CA PRO A 129 12.02 -13.13 -8.01
C PRO A 129 13.02 -14.17 -7.51
N LYS A 130 13.08 -14.34 -6.19
CA LYS A 130 13.84 -15.42 -5.53
C LYS A 130 13.03 -16.71 -5.45
N THR A 131 11.71 -16.57 -5.27
CA THR A 131 10.77 -17.70 -5.29
C THR A 131 10.65 -18.25 -6.71
N THR A 132 10.76 -19.57 -6.90
CA THR A 132 10.77 -20.24 -8.20
C THR A 132 9.88 -21.48 -8.23
N GLY A 133 9.68 -22.04 -9.40
CA GLY A 133 8.96 -23.31 -9.59
C GLY A 133 7.48 -23.26 -9.16
N ASN A 134 6.98 -24.33 -8.60
CA ASN A 134 5.56 -24.45 -8.20
C ASN A 134 5.14 -23.46 -7.13
N GLU A 135 6.05 -23.08 -6.25
CA GLU A 135 5.78 -22.06 -5.21
C GLU A 135 5.53 -20.68 -5.84
N GLN A 136 6.32 -20.32 -6.86
CA GLN A 136 6.12 -19.08 -7.60
C GLN A 136 4.76 -19.08 -8.31
N ILE A 137 4.38 -20.17 -8.98
CA ILE A 137 3.08 -20.27 -9.66
C ILE A 137 1.93 -20.05 -8.67
N LYS A 138 1.99 -20.70 -7.51
CA LYS A 138 0.98 -20.53 -6.45
C LYS A 138 0.96 -19.11 -5.90
N LEU A 139 2.12 -18.51 -5.69
CA LEU A 139 2.26 -17.13 -5.20
C LEU A 139 1.67 -16.14 -6.20
N MET A 140 2.01 -16.24 -7.50
CA MET A 140 1.47 -15.38 -8.56
C MET A 140 -0.04 -15.47 -8.64
N LYS A 141 -0.61 -16.67 -8.53
CA LYS A 141 -2.06 -16.85 -8.48
C LYS A 141 -2.68 -16.15 -7.27
N THR A 142 -2.08 -16.27 -6.10
CA THR A 142 -2.56 -15.62 -4.87
C THR A 142 -2.51 -14.10 -4.99
N ILE A 143 -1.40 -13.54 -5.48
CA ILE A 143 -1.23 -12.10 -5.73
C ILE A 143 -2.27 -11.59 -6.73
N HIS A 144 -2.48 -12.32 -7.82
CA HIS A 144 -3.50 -11.99 -8.82
C HIS A 144 -4.90 -11.92 -8.18
N ASP A 145 -5.31 -12.97 -7.45
CA ASP A 145 -6.63 -13.06 -6.84
C ASP A 145 -6.84 -11.96 -5.77
N TYR A 146 -5.81 -11.66 -4.96
CA TYR A 146 -5.85 -10.56 -4.00
C TYR A 146 -5.97 -9.19 -4.68
N THR A 147 -5.23 -8.98 -5.77
CA THR A 147 -5.28 -7.74 -6.56
C THR A 147 -6.68 -7.48 -7.10
N ILE A 148 -7.30 -8.48 -7.74
CA ILE A 148 -8.68 -8.36 -8.24
C ILE A 148 -9.66 -8.08 -7.10
N LYS A 149 -9.53 -8.80 -5.99
CA LYS A 149 -10.43 -8.66 -4.83
C LYS A 149 -10.34 -7.27 -4.20
N LEU A 150 -9.13 -6.73 -4.04
CA LEU A 150 -8.90 -5.36 -3.54
C LEU A 150 -9.49 -4.31 -4.46
N ASN A 151 -9.19 -4.39 -5.76
CA ASN A 151 -9.64 -3.39 -6.73
C ASN A 151 -11.17 -3.37 -6.87
N ARG A 152 -11.83 -4.52 -6.82
CA ARG A 152 -13.30 -4.60 -6.81
C ARG A 152 -13.89 -3.97 -5.55
N ALA A 153 -13.33 -4.27 -4.38
CA ALA A 153 -13.83 -3.74 -3.12
C ALA A 153 -13.59 -2.23 -2.96
N LEU A 154 -12.49 -1.71 -3.52
CA LEU A 154 -12.15 -0.29 -3.51
C LEU A 154 -12.81 0.49 -4.67
N GLY A 155 -13.33 -0.20 -5.68
CA GLY A 155 -13.97 0.43 -6.85
C GLY A 155 -12.99 1.05 -7.84
N TYR A 156 -11.72 0.65 -7.85
CA TYR A 156 -10.74 1.19 -8.78
C TYR A 156 -10.83 0.52 -10.16
N ASP A 157 -10.87 1.35 -11.18
CA ASP A 157 -10.74 0.92 -12.58
C ASP A 157 -9.28 0.92 -13.05
N PHE A 158 -8.43 1.72 -12.43
CA PHE A 158 -6.99 1.79 -12.69
C PHE A 158 -6.26 1.93 -11.36
N ASN A 159 -5.35 1.02 -11.04
CA ASN A 159 -4.66 1.03 -9.76
C ASN A 159 -3.39 0.17 -9.79
N THR A 160 -2.46 0.44 -8.87
CA THR A 160 -1.40 -0.51 -8.52
C THR A 160 -1.53 -0.95 -7.08
N VAL A 161 -1.14 -2.21 -6.85
CA VAL A 161 -1.03 -2.82 -5.52
C VAL A 161 0.39 -3.28 -5.31
N GLU A 162 0.98 -2.94 -4.18
CA GLU A 162 2.32 -3.40 -3.79
C GLU A 162 2.20 -4.53 -2.76
N PHE A 163 2.91 -5.63 -3.00
CA PHE A 163 2.98 -6.78 -2.10
C PHE A 163 4.41 -7.08 -1.67
N ALA A 164 4.64 -7.07 -0.36
CA ALA A 164 5.84 -7.65 0.25
C ALA A 164 5.58 -9.12 0.58
N VAL A 165 6.44 -10.01 0.14
CA VAL A 165 6.29 -11.46 0.37
C VAL A 165 7.23 -11.91 1.47
N ARG A 166 6.67 -12.44 2.55
CA ARG A 166 7.41 -13.02 3.67
C ARG A 166 6.99 -14.47 3.86
N LYS A 167 7.93 -15.40 3.69
CA LYS A 167 7.67 -16.85 3.83
C LYS A 167 6.52 -17.33 2.94
N GLY A 168 6.49 -16.87 1.70
CA GLY A 168 5.46 -17.23 0.71
C GLY A 168 4.09 -16.56 0.91
N ILE A 169 3.92 -15.69 1.91
CA ILE A 169 2.68 -14.96 2.18
C ILE A 169 2.81 -13.53 1.66
N PRO A 170 1.99 -13.10 0.68
CA PRO A 170 1.97 -11.73 0.20
C PRO A 170 1.16 -10.82 1.13
N TYR A 171 1.81 -9.79 1.66
CA TYR A 171 1.22 -8.72 2.46
C TYR A 171 0.99 -7.50 1.59
N ALA A 172 -0.23 -6.99 1.51
CA ALA A 172 -0.53 -5.76 0.80
C ALA A 172 0.01 -4.55 1.59
N ILE A 173 0.96 -3.82 0.98
CA ILE A 173 1.67 -2.70 1.61
C ILE A 173 1.08 -1.35 1.20
N ASP A 174 0.95 -1.13 -0.12
CA ASP A 174 0.32 0.05 -0.72
C ASP A 174 -0.62 -0.43 -1.84
N PHE A 175 -1.88 0.00 -1.80
CA PHE A 175 -2.89 -0.52 -2.70
C PHE A 175 -3.99 0.50 -3.09
N CYS A 176 -3.70 1.78 -2.89
CA CYS A 176 -4.58 2.89 -3.26
C CYS A 176 -3.82 3.90 -4.13
N ASN A 177 -3.38 3.48 -5.29
CA ASN A 177 -2.61 4.30 -6.22
C ASN A 177 -3.30 4.33 -7.60
N PRO A 178 -4.33 5.20 -7.78
CA PRO A 178 -5.14 5.25 -9.01
C PRO A 178 -4.44 5.95 -10.18
N ALA A 179 -3.28 6.56 -9.96
CA ALA A 179 -2.45 7.18 -11.00
C ALA A 179 -0.99 6.72 -10.85
N PRO A 180 -0.73 5.40 -11.03
CA PRO A 180 0.59 4.85 -10.85
C PRO A 180 1.55 5.32 -11.95
N ASP A 181 2.84 5.38 -11.59
CA ASP A 181 3.91 5.64 -12.54
C ASP A 181 3.93 4.55 -13.62
N ALA A 182 3.89 5.00 -14.88
CA ALA A 182 3.97 4.18 -16.08
C ALA A 182 5.02 4.73 -17.08
N ASP A 183 5.98 5.52 -16.61
CA ASP A 183 7.07 6.02 -17.44
C ASP A 183 7.93 4.85 -17.95
N VAL A 184 8.18 4.82 -19.25
CA VAL A 184 8.98 3.75 -19.89
C VAL A 184 10.38 3.64 -19.29
N ASN A 185 10.98 4.78 -18.88
CA ASN A 185 12.31 4.80 -18.27
C ASN A 185 12.30 4.25 -16.83
N SER A 186 11.13 4.21 -16.19
CA SER A 186 10.95 3.64 -14.86
C SER A 186 10.57 2.16 -14.94
N VAL A 187 9.47 1.85 -15.62
CA VAL A 187 8.91 0.48 -15.63
C VAL A 187 9.58 -0.45 -16.66
N GLY A 188 10.32 0.09 -17.60
CA GLY A 188 10.92 -0.64 -18.72
C GLY A 188 9.94 -0.92 -19.87
N GLN A 189 10.47 -1.16 -21.07
CA GLN A 189 9.69 -1.23 -22.31
C GLN A 189 8.59 -2.29 -22.26
N ALA A 190 8.90 -3.50 -21.82
CA ALA A 190 7.93 -4.61 -21.83
C ALA A 190 6.72 -4.35 -20.91
N ASN A 191 6.96 -3.78 -19.74
CA ASN A 191 5.88 -3.40 -18.80
C ASN A 191 5.07 -2.22 -19.35
N PHE A 192 5.75 -1.23 -19.94
CA PHE A 192 5.11 -0.08 -20.58
C PHE A 192 4.18 -0.52 -21.71
N ASP A 193 4.65 -1.38 -22.63
CA ASP A 193 3.84 -1.88 -23.75
C ASP A 193 2.58 -2.60 -23.26
N TRP A 194 2.70 -3.43 -22.23
CA TRP A 194 1.56 -4.09 -21.60
C TRP A 194 0.54 -3.08 -21.03
N ILE A 195 1.04 -2.07 -20.31
CA ILE A 195 0.19 -1.03 -19.69
C ILE A 195 -0.56 -0.26 -20.78
N VAL A 196 0.13 0.18 -21.83
CA VAL A 196 -0.48 0.95 -22.94
C VAL A 196 -1.55 0.13 -23.66
N GLU A 197 -1.24 -1.13 -24.02
CA GLU A 197 -2.18 -2.02 -24.68
C GLU A 197 -3.46 -2.20 -23.85
N HIS A 198 -3.31 -2.56 -22.59
CA HIS A 198 -4.45 -2.89 -21.73
C HIS A 198 -5.22 -1.65 -21.27
N ALA A 199 -4.56 -0.51 -21.09
CA ALA A 199 -5.23 0.76 -20.83
C ALA A 199 -6.08 1.21 -22.01
N ALA A 200 -5.55 1.14 -23.24
CA ALA A 200 -6.29 1.46 -24.45
C ALA A 200 -7.50 0.52 -24.62
N LYS A 201 -7.28 -0.79 -24.47
CA LYS A 201 -8.35 -1.79 -24.54
C LYS A 201 -9.45 -1.54 -23.51
N PHE A 202 -9.08 -1.28 -22.27
CA PHE A 202 -10.04 -0.98 -21.22
C PHE A 202 -10.82 0.32 -21.49
N ALA A 203 -10.16 1.38 -21.96
CA ALA A 203 -10.81 2.64 -22.29
C ALA A 203 -11.85 2.45 -23.42
N ILE A 204 -11.52 1.68 -24.45
CA ILE A 204 -12.45 1.35 -25.56
C ILE A 204 -13.65 0.55 -25.02
N GLU A 205 -13.43 -0.47 -24.20
CA GLU A 205 -14.51 -1.25 -23.60
C GLU A 205 -15.46 -0.40 -22.75
N LYS A 206 -14.92 0.52 -21.95
CA LYS A 206 -15.72 1.47 -21.15
C LYS A 206 -16.54 2.40 -22.05
N ALA A 207 -15.95 2.97 -23.10
CA ALA A 207 -16.65 3.85 -24.03
C ALA A 207 -17.81 3.13 -24.74
N LEU A 208 -17.61 1.88 -25.18
CA LEU A 208 -18.63 1.07 -25.81
C LEU A 208 -19.76 0.69 -24.84
N SER A 209 -19.43 0.32 -23.59
CA SER A 209 -20.44 -0.03 -22.59
C SER A 209 -21.33 1.16 -22.19
N HIS A 210 -20.78 2.38 -22.15
CA HIS A 210 -21.55 3.60 -21.90
C HIS A 210 -22.56 3.93 -23.01
N LYS A 211 -22.21 3.69 -24.27
CA LYS A 211 -23.14 3.90 -25.41
C LYS A 211 -24.35 2.96 -25.35
N THR A 212 -24.18 1.73 -24.90
CA THR A 212 -25.27 0.74 -24.79
C THR A 212 -26.29 1.10 -23.69
N ASN A 213 -25.82 1.73 -22.60
CA ASN A 213 -26.68 2.14 -21.47
C ASN A 213 -27.46 3.45 -21.73
N GLN A 214 -27.12 4.22 -22.76
CA GLN A 214 -27.85 5.45 -23.13
C GLN A 214 -28.99 5.18 -24.12
N HIS A 215 -29.13 3.97 -24.63
CA HIS A 215 -30.15 3.57 -25.63
C HIS A 215 -31.18 2.57 -25.06
N ASN A 216 -31.16 2.28 -23.77
CA ASN A 216 -32.17 1.53 -23.01
C ASN A 216 -32.86 2.43 -21.99
#